data_0572f0dc3068919212cfee61d2381596
#
_entry.id   0572f0dc3068919212cfee61d2381596
#
_cell.length_a   1.000
_cell.length_b   1.000
_cell.length_c   1.000
_cell.angle_alpha   90.00
_cell.angle_beta   90.00
_cell.angle_gamma   90.00
#
_symmetry.space_group_name_H-M   'P 1'
#
loop_
_entity.id
_entity.type
_entity.pdbx_description
1 polymer ?
#
loop_
_entity_poly.entity_id
_entity_poly.type
_entity_poly.pdbx_seq_one_letter_code
_entity_poly.pdbx_strand_id
1 'polypeptide(L)'
;KSNNSVNATDRDEKLRTKAPGTSCRTAPEDPFQIAISQGVQDGDTWVHNHVKNLIRRSIIVAVIVVAVCIVVFGVMGVRTSQKMRELNAINDCRDAVAAMNASYSKDFQLKGKIVDAFSSMDSSYDLEKLSTLYQEEVKSPKALDCKADPSGTTSKANTERAAYDKQARTFERALTKNEANQN
;
A
#
# COMPACT_ATOMS: atom_id res chain seq x y z
N LYS A 1 7.76 17.64 24.99
CA LYS A 1 9.15 18.11 25.27
C LYS A 1 9.92 17.91 23.97
N SER A 2 10.21 18.80 23.16
CA SER A 2 10.88 20.07 23.22
C SER A 2 10.56 20.86 21.97
N ASN A 3 10.23 22.11 22.18
CA ASN A 3 10.20 23.20 21.23
C ASN A 3 11.59 23.44 20.63
N ASN A 4 11.63 23.86 19.37
CA ASN A 4 12.55 24.94 18.99
C ASN A 4 11.99 25.72 17.81
N SER A 5 11.44 26.85 18.14
CA SER A 5 11.23 28.06 17.40
C SER A 5 12.59 28.76 17.19
N VAL A 6 12.91 29.13 15.96
CA VAL A 6 13.92 30.15 15.69
C VAL A 6 13.37 31.16 14.69
N ASN A 7 13.08 32.33 15.24
CA ASN A 7 12.97 33.61 14.56
C ASN A 7 14.34 34.09 14.08
N ALA A 8 14.37 34.71 12.91
CA ALA A 8 15.37 35.73 12.55
C ALA A 8 14.73 36.61 11.48
N THR A 9 14.12 37.75 11.83
CA THR A 9 14.73 39.08 11.89
C THR A 9 15.25 39.58 10.54
N ASP A 10 14.42 40.28 9.81
CA ASP A 10 14.39 41.72 9.55
C ASP A 10 15.76 42.41 9.53
N ARG A 11 16.14 42.89 8.35
CA ARG A 11 17.06 44.02 8.17
C ARG A 11 16.77 44.77 6.87
N ASP A 12 15.92 45.77 6.99
CA ASP A 12 15.98 47.01 6.20
C ASP A 12 17.41 47.55 6.18
N GLU A 13 17.89 47.89 5.02
CA GLU A 13 18.86 48.97 4.89
C GLU A 13 18.69 49.74 3.61
N LYS A 14 18.09 50.89 3.79
CA LYS A 14 17.82 52.03 2.98
C LYS A 14 19.12 52.77 2.77
N LEU A 15 19.66 52.73 1.59
CA LEU A 15 20.72 53.64 1.16
C LEU A 15 20.26 54.49 -0.02
N ARG A 16 19.73 55.63 0.32
CA ARG A 16 19.52 56.81 -0.52
C ARG A 16 20.84 57.56 -0.67
N THR A 17 21.45 57.51 -1.81
CA THR A 17 22.47 58.47 -2.19
C THR A 17 22.00 59.32 -3.37
N LYS A 18 21.72 60.55 -3.02
CA LYS A 18 21.39 61.66 -3.88
C LYS A 18 22.71 62.20 -4.43
N ALA A 19 22.90 62.12 -5.74
CA ALA A 19 24.02 62.82 -6.43
C ALA A 19 23.52 64.07 -7.13
N PRO A 20 24.28 65.15 -7.11
CA PRO A 20 23.86 66.48 -7.57
C PRO A 20 23.98 66.59 -9.09
N GLY A 21 23.04 67.34 -9.64
CA GLY A 21 22.95 67.62 -11.05
C GLY A 21 24.18 68.36 -11.59
N THR A 22 24.67 67.81 -12.69
CA THR A 22 25.61 68.49 -13.55
C THR A 22 24.90 68.76 -14.88
N SER A 23 24.52 70.03 -15.06
CA SER A 23 24.06 70.57 -16.34
C SER A 23 25.20 70.49 -17.30
N CYS A 24 25.18 69.60 -18.27
CA CYS A 24 26.10 69.59 -19.40
C CYS A 24 25.40 70.21 -20.63
N ARG A 25 25.96 71.31 -21.11
CA ARG A 25 25.74 72.00 -22.35
C ARG A 25 25.62 71.01 -23.53
N THR A 26 24.56 71.18 -24.29
CA THR A 26 24.35 70.53 -25.59
C THR A 26 25.42 70.97 -26.58
N ALA A 27 26.31 70.07 -26.91
CA ALA A 27 27.16 70.12 -28.09
C ALA A 27 26.34 69.64 -29.32
N PRO A 28 26.60 70.12 -30.52
CA PRO A 28 25.86 69.65 -31.71
C PRO A 28 26.13 68.18 -31.96
N GLU A 29 25.07 67.40 -31.98
CA GLU A 29 25.10 65.98 -32.22
C GLU A 29 25.61 65.68 -33.65
N ASP A 30 26.73 64.98 -33.72
CA ASP A 30 27.27 64.43 -34.95
C ASP A 30 26.29 63.43 -35.57
N PRO A 31 25.91 63.59 -36.87
CA PRO A 31 24.96 62.66 -37.49
C PRO A 31 25.42 61.20 -37.49
N PHE A 32 26.70 60.98 -37.30
CA PHE A 32 27.29 59.61 -37.18
C PHE A 32 26.97 58.94 -35.83
N GLN A 33 26.86 59.70 -34.75
CA GLN A 33 26.50 59.20 -33.41
C GLN A 33 25.04 58.81 -33.37
N ILE A 34 24.14 59.45 -34.06
CA ILE A 34 22.71 59.14 -34.13
C ILE A 34 22.48 57.81 -34.87
N ALA A 35 23.23 57.53 -35.94
CA ALA A 35 23.10 56.27 -36.67
C ALA A 35 23.57 55.04 -35.88
N ILE A 36 24.60 55.19 -35.05
CA ILE A 36 25.10 54.09 -34.18
C ILE A 36 24.11 53.80 -33.03
N SER A 37 23.52 54.85 -32.47
CA SER A 37 22.57 54.67 -31.36
C SER A 37 21.26 54.04 -31.84
N GLN A 38 20.78 54.31 -33.03
CA GLN A 38 19.59 53.65 -33.59
C GLN A 38 19.84 52.16 -33.95
N GLY A 39 21.01 51.85 -34.52
CA GLY A 39 21.37 50.49 -34.87
C GLY A 39 21.52 49.56 -33.66
N VAL A 40 22.00 50.09 -32.51
CA VAL A 40 22.11 49.35 -31.26
C VAL A 40 20.74 49.12 -30.61
N GLN A 41 19.85 50.10 -30.70
CA GLN A 41 18.51 50.00 -30.10
C GLN A 41 17.61 48.97 -30.83
N ASP A 42 17.72 48.87 -32.17
CA ASP A 42 17.00 47.88 -32.97
C ASP A 42 17.53 46.44 -32.73
N GLY A 43 18.84 46.29 -32.51
CA GLY A 43 19.46 45.03 -32.18
C GLY A 43 18.99 44.46 -30.83
N ASP A 44 18.90 45.29 -29.82
CA ASP A 44 18.47 44.89 -28.48
C ASP A 44 17.00 44.46 -28.43
N THR A 45 16.14 45.13 -29.19
CA THR A 45 14.70 44.73 -29.24
C THR A 45 14.49 43.43 -29.99
N TRP A 46 15.28 43.15 -31.03
CA TRP A 46 15.22 41.90 -31.78
C TRP A 46 15.71 40.72 -30.93
N VAL A 47 16.82 40.85 -30.24
CA VAL A 47 17.37 39.84 -29.32
C VAL A 47 16.39 39.56 -28.18
N HIS A 48 15.82 40.59 -27.56
CA HIS A 48 14.89 40.47 -26.47
C HIS A 48 13.61 39.71 -26.86
N ASN A 49 13.05 40.00 -28.04
CA ASN A 49 11.88 39.28 -28.54
C ASN A 49 12.18 37.83 -28.93
N HIS A 50 13.37 37.56 -29.45
CA HIS A 50 13.78 36.20 -29.81
C HIS A 50 14.01 35.34 -28.57
N VAL A 51 14.66 35.87 -27.55
CA VAL A 51 14.87 35.22 -26.26
C VAL A 51 13.54 34.96 -25.54
N LYS A 52 12.61 35.93 -25.53
CA LYS A 52 11.26 35.73 -24.98
C LYS A 52 10.50 34.59 -25.65
N ASN A 53 10.57 34.51 -26.98
CA ASN A 53 9.90 33.46 -27.74
C ASN A 53 10.54 32.07 -27.48
N LEU A 54 11.86 32.01 -27.35
CA LEU A 54 12.57 30.76 -26.97
C LEU A 54 12.20 30.30 -25.59
N ILE A 55 12.21 31.20 -24.62
CA ILE A 55 11.81 30.88 -23.23
C ILE A 55 10.36 30.41 -23.20
N ARG A 56 9.45 31.08 -23.89
CA ARG A 56 8.03 30.70 -23.94
C ARG A 56 7.82 29.33 -24.57
N ARG A 57 8.53 29.00 -25.64
CA ARG A 57 8.49 27.65 -26.25
C ARG A 57 9.08 26.59 -25.34
N SER A 58 10.19 26.91 -24.69
CA SER A 58 10.80 25.99 -23.71
C SER A 58 9.87 25.66 -22.52
N ILE A 59 9.17 26.66 -21.99
CA ILE A 59 8.20 26.47 -20.91
C ILE A 59 7.02 25.60 -21.38
N ILE A 60 6.50 25.83 -22.58
CA ILE A 60 5.40 25.01 -23.13
C ILE A 60 5.83 23.55 -23.27
N VAL A 61 7.01 23.30 -23.82
CA VAL A 61 7.55 21.92 -23.95
C VAL A 61 7.74 21.29 -22.59
N ALA A 62 8.28 21.99 -21.60
CA ALA A 62 8.45 21.49 -20.25
C ALA A 62 7.12 21.11 -19.60
N VAL A 63 6.08 21.95 -19.75
CA VAL A 63 4.73 21.66 -19.21
C VAL A 63 4.12 20.43 -19.88
N ILE A 64 4.28 20.27 -21.19
CA ILE A 64 3.79 19.10 -21.93
C ILE A 64 4.50 17.83 -21.45
N VAL A 65 5.83 17.87 -21.29
CA VAL A 65 6.60 16.72 -20.80
C VAL A 65 6.15 16.32 -19.39
N VAL A 66 5.99 17.28 -18.48
CA VAL A 66 5.50 17.01 -17.12
C VAL A 66 4.08 16.41 -17.14
N ALA A 67 3.19 16.95 -17.97
CA ALA A 67 1.83 16.43 -18.10
C ALA A 67 1.83 14.96 -18.61
N VAL A 68 2.64 14.66 -19.64
CA VAL A 68 2.80 13.30 -20.16
C VAL A 68 3.38 12.37 -19.08
N CYS A 69 4.38 12.81 -18.33
CA CYS A 69 4.93 12.02 -17.22
C CYS A 69 3.86 11.69 -16.17
N ILE A 70 3.05 12.66 -15.75
CA ILE A 70 1.98 12.45 -14.76
C ILE A 70 0.98 11.40 -15.27
N VAL A 71 0.57 11.46 -16.54
CA VAL A 71 -0.35 10.50 -17.13
C VAL A 71 0.27 9.10 -17.17
N VAL A 72 1.51 8.98 -17.65
CA VAL A 72 2.20 7.68 -17.77
C VAL A 72 2.42 7.05 -16.39
N PHE A 73 2.96 7.80 -15.43
CA PHE A 73 3.18 7.31 -14.07
C PHE A 73 1.87 7.03 -13.32
N GLY A 74 0.84 7.85 -13.54
CA GLY A 74 -0.48 7.63 -12.97
C GLY A 74 -1.11 6.31 -13.47
N VAL A 75 -1.10 6.06 -14.77
CA VAL A 75 -1.66 4.83 -15.35
C VAL A 75 -0.86 3.60 -14.96
N MET A 76 0.48 3.67 -14.94
CA MET A 76 1.32 2.56 -14.47
C MET A 76 1.13 2.28 -12.98
N GLY A 77 1.05 3.30 -12.14
CA GLY A 77 0.83 3.16 -10.71
C GLY A 77 -0.51 2.48 -10.36
N VAL A 78 -1.58 2.81 -11.06
CA VAL A 78 -2.89 2.17 -10.86
C VAL A 78 -2.87 0.69 -11.27
N ARG A 79 -2.28 0.36 -12.42
CA ARG A 79 -2.21 -1.03 -12.91
C ARG A 79 -1.36 -1.93 -12.01
N THR A 80 -0.24 -1.44 -11.50
CA THR A 80 0.61 -2.20 -10.56
C THR A 80 -0.09 -2.41 -9.22
N SER A 81 -0.82 -1.41 -8.70
CA SER A 81 -1.55 -1.55 -7.45
C SER A 81 -2.73 -2.54 -7.55
N GLN A 82 -3.41 -2.63 -8.68
CA GLN A 82 -4.46 -3.63 -8.91
C GLN A 82 -3.91 -5.05 -8.94
N LYS A 83 -2.83 -5.30 -9.68
CA LYS A 83 -2.16 -6.60 -9.71
C LYS A 83 -1.64 -7.03 -8.33
N MET A 84 -1.10 -6.10 -7.55
CA MET A 84 -0.67 -6.37 -6.17
C MET A 84 -1.84 -6.76 -5.26
N ARG A 85 -2.99 -6.09 -5.39
CA ARG A 85 -4.19 -6.45 -4.63
C ARG A 85 -4.71 -7.83 -4.99
N GLU A 86 -4.72 -8.17 -6.27
CA GLU A 86 -5.14 -9.49 -6.76
C GLU A 86 -4.20 -10.58 -6.24
N LEU A 87 -2.88 -10.39 -6.32
CA LEU A 87 -1.89 -11.32 -5.79
C LEU A 87 -2.00 -11.50 -4.28
N ASN A 88 -2.22 -10.41 -3.54
CA ASN A 88 -2.43 -10.48 -2.09
C ASN A 88 -3.71 -11.25 -1.77
N ALA A 89 -4.82 -11.00 -2.47
CA ALA A 89 -6.06 -11.74 -2.26
C ALA A 89 -5.90 -13.25 -2.53
N ILE A 90 -5.13 -13.63 -3.56
CA ILE A 90 -4.81 -15.04 -3.84
C ILE A 90 -3.95 -15.66 -2.73
N ASN A 91 -2.96 -14.92 -2.22
CA ASN A 91 -2.12 -15.39 -1.11
C ASN A 91 -2.94 -15.54 0.18
N ASP A 92 -3.75 -14.54 0.54
CA ASP A 92 -4.65 -14.61 1.70
C ASP A 92 -5.60 -15.81 1.60
N CYS A 93 -6.10 -16.09 0.40
CA CYS A 93 -6.91 -17.27 0.15
C CYS A 93 -6.13 -18.58 0.38
N ARG A 94 -4.92 -18.69 -0.12
CA ARG A 94 -4.07 -19.87 0.08
C ARG A 94 -3.76 -20.11 1.55
N ASP A 95 -3.50 -19.04 2.29
CA ASP A 95 -3.24 -19.11 3.73
C ASP A 95 -4.51 -19.56 4.49
N ALA A 96 -5.68 -19.07 4.11
CA ALA A 96 -6.94 -19.53 4.70
C ALA A 96 -7.22 -21.02 4.41
N VAL A 97 -6.97 -21.48 3.17
CA VAL A 97 -7.11 -22.89 2.79
C VAL A 97 -6.09 -23.76 3.53
N ALA A 98 -4.84 -23.31 3.67
CA ALA A 98 -3.82 -24.02 4.44
C ALA A 98 -4.22 -24.13 5.93
N ALA A 99 -4.73 -23.06 6.52
CA ALA A 99 -5.23 -23.07 7.90
C ALA A 99 -6.45 -23.97 8.09
N MET A 100 -7.37 -24.01 7.13
CA MET A 100 -8.50 -24.95 7.12
C MET A 100 -8.01 -26.41 7.10
N ASN A 101 -7.08 -26.74 6.21
CA ASN A 101 -6.50 -28.08 6.13
C ASN A 101 -5.76 -28.49 7.41
N ALA A 102 -5.08 -27.54 8.06
CA ALA A 102 -4.43 -27.79 9.35
C ALA A 102 -5.46 -28.09 10.44
N SER A 103 -6.58 -27.33 10.51
CA SER A 103 -7.67 -27.60 11.45
C SER A 103 -8.34 -28.96 11.17
N TYR A 104 -8.57 -29.31 9.92
CA TYR A 104 -9.06 -30.62 9.54
C TYR A 104 -8.10 -31.74 9.98
N SER A 105 -6.81 -31.61 9.72
CA SER A 105 -5.81 -32.60 10.13
C SER A 105 -5.79 -32.80 11.65
N LYS A 106 -5.89 -31.72 12.42
CA LYS A 106 -6.00 -31.77 13.88
C LYS A 106 -7.26 -32.51 14.32
N ASP A 107 -8.41 -32.17 13.71
CA ASP A 107 -9.70 -32.79 14.02
C ASP A 107 -9.68 -34.28 13.70
N PHE A 108 -9.12 -34.66 12.56
CA PHE A 108 -8.95 -36.06 12.16
C PHE A 108 -8.03 -36.83 13.12
N GLN A 109 -6.94 -36.24 13.61
CA GLN A 109 -6.07 -36.84 14.61
C GLN A 109 -6.77 -37.02 15.95
N LEU A 110 -7.57 -36.05 16.38
CA LEU A 110 -8.36 -36.15 17.60
C LEU A 110 -9.42 -37.23 17.48
N LYS A 111 -10.03 -37.38 16.31
CA LYS A 111 -10.95 -38.50 16.04
C LYS A 111 -10.25 -39.84 16.17
N GLY A 112 -9.02 -39.99 15.69
CA GLY A 112 -8.23 -41.21 15.93
C GLY A 112 -8.07 -41.53 17.42
N LYS A 113 -7.74 -40.51 18.21
CA LYS A 113 -7.65 -40.67 19.68
C LYS A 113 -8.98 -41.05 20.35
N ILE A 114 -10.12 -40.53 19.86
CA ILE A 114 -11.46 -40.94 20.31
C ILE A 114 -11.71 -42.42 20.02
N VAL A 115 -11.35 -42.87 18.81
CA VAL A 115 -11.46 -44.29 18.42
C VAL A 115 -10.62 -45.19 19.33
N ASP A 116 -9.37 -44.79 19.58
CA ASP A 116 -8.44 -45.55 20.43
C ASP A 116 -8.94 -45.61 21.89
N ALA A 117 -9.36 -44.49 22.46
CA ALA A 117 -9.89 -44.39 23.81
C ALA A 117 -11.17 -45.20 23.98
N PHE A 118 -12.08 -45.15 23.03
CA PHE A 118 -13.32 -45.95 23.04
C PHE A 118 -13.02 -47.43 22.89
N SER A 119 -12.12 -47.81 22.00
CA SER A 119 -11.74 -49.20 21.73
C SER A 119 -11.01 -49.86 22.93
N SER A 120 -10.27 -49.07 23.69
CA SER A 120 -9.57 -49.54 24.91
C SER A 120 -10.53 -49.76 26.10
N MET A 121 -11.76 -49.26 26.02
CA MET A 121 -12.76 -49.27 27.12
C MET A 121 -12.20 -48.73 28.45
N ASP A 122 -11.32 -47.74 28.36
CA ASP A 122 -10.68 -47.13 29.52
C ASP A 122 -11.72 -46.35 30.33
N SER A 123 -12.01 -46.86 31.54
CA SER A 123 -13.00 -46.29 32.46
C SER A 123 -12.65 -44.91 33.01
N SER A 124 -11.43 -44.44 32.73
CA SER A 124 -11.04 -43.05 33.04
C SER A 124 -11.73 -41.99 32.15
N TYR A 125 -12.35 -42.43 31.06
CA TYR A 125 -13.12 -41.57 30.17
C TYR A 125 -14.63 -41.80 30.31
N ASP A 126 -15.40 -40.81 29.89
CA ASP A 126 -16.84 -40.93 29.71
C ASP A 126 -17.16 -41.75 28.45
N LEU A 127 -17.37 -43.07 28.60
CA LEU A 127 -17.57 -43.98 27.49
C LEU A 127 -18.88 -43.72 26.73
N GLU A 128 -19.91 -43.19 27.36
CA GLU A 128 -21.17 -42.85 26.70
C GLU A 128 -20.94 -41.69 25.73
N LYS A 129 -20.23 -40.67 26.18
CA LYS A 129 -19.84 -39.53 25.35
C LYS A 129 -18.89 -39.93 24.22
N LEU A 130 -17.91 -40.78 24.51
CA LEU A 130 -16.99 -41.33 23.50
C LEU A 130 -17.74 -42.14 22.44
N SER A 131 -18.74 -42.94 22.82
CA SER A 131 -19.55 -43.73 21.85
C SER A 131 -20.30 -42.87 20.87
N THR A 132 -20.85 -41.73 21.34
CA THR A 132 -21.56 -40.76 20.49
C THR A 132 -20.58 -40.12 19.50
N LEU A 133 -19.42 -39.68 19.98
CA LEU A 133 -18.39 -39.05 19.15
C LEU A 133 -17.67 -40.04 18.22
N TYR A 134 -17.62 -41.33 18.60
CA TYR A 134 -17.11 -42.42 17.76
C TYR A 134 -17.91 -42.57 16.47
N GLN A 135 -19.20 -42.31 16.49
CA GLN A 135 -20.07 -42.35 15.30
C GLN A 135 -20.02 -41.08 14.46
N GLU A 136 -19.49 -39.98 15.00
CA GLU A 136 -19.42 -38.72 14.30
C GLU A 136 -18.35 -38.77 13.19
N GLU A 137 -18.70 -38.42 11.97
CA GLU A 137 -17.79 -38.42 10.82
C GLU A 137 -17.07 -37.08 10.67
N VAL A 138 -15.74 -37.13 10.52
CA VAL A 138 -14.94 -35.96 10.13
C VAL A 138 -14.90 -35.87 8.61
N LYS A 139 -15.70 -34.96 8.04
CA LYS A 139 -15.78 -34.79 6.59
C LYS A 139 -14.52 -34.16 6.04
N SER A 140 -13.96 -34.75 4.99
CA SER A 140 -12.80 -34.16 4.32
C SER A 140 -13.16 -32.84 3.61
N PRO A 141 -12.26 -31.84 3.66
CA PRO A 141 -12.50 -30.56 2.99
C PRO A 141 -12.57 -30.74 1.46
N LYS A 142 -13.43 -29.95 0.83
CA LYS A 142 -13.50 -29.89 -0.62
C LYS A 142 -12.30 -29.10 -1.16
N ALA A 143 -11.84 -29.48 -2.36
CA ALA A 143 -10.83 -28.69 -3.05
C ALA A 143 -11.37 -27.29 -3.36
N LEU A 144 -10.64 -26.27 -2.95
CA LEU A 144 -10.99 -24.87 -3.12
C LEU A 144 -10.01 -24.20 -4.11
N ASP A 145 -10.53 -23.45 -5.09
CA ASP A 145 -9.72 -22.75 -6.09
C ASP A 145 -9.65 -21.24 -5.77
N CYS A 146 -8.46 -20.81 -5.34
CA CYS A 146 -8.17 -19.42 -5.03
C CYS A 146 -7.98 -18.52 -6.26
N LYS A 147 -7.89 -19.07 -7.47
CA LYS A 147 -7.69 -18.26 -8.67
C LYS A 147 -9.00 -17.72 -9.23
N ALA A 148 -10.07 -18.51 -9.17
CA ALA A 148 -11.36 -18.12 -9.74
C ALA A 148 -12.10 -17.08 -8.89
N ASP A 149 -12.13 -17.25 -7.58
CA ASP A 149 -12.77 -16.34 -6.62
C ASP A 149 -12.00 -16.35 -5.29
N PRO A 150 -10.94 -15.56 -5.15
CA PRO A 150 -10.14 -15.54 -3.92
C PRO A 150 -10.95 -15.18 -2.68
N SER A 151 -11.82 -14.18 -2.78
CA SER A 151 -12.58 -13.67 -1.64
C SER A 151 -13.65 -14.65 -1.15
N GLY A 152 -14.45 -15.19 -2.07
CA GLY A 152 -15.48 -16.18 -1.73
C GLY A 152 -14.87 -17.49 -1.23
N THR A 153 -13.72 -17.89 -1.80
CA THR A 153 -12.97 -19.08 -1.36
C THR A 153 -12.39 -18.88 0.03
N THR A 154 -11.80 -17.72 0.35
CA THR A 154 -11.35 -17.36 1.70
C THR A 154 -12.48 -17.45 2.73
N SER A 155 -13.64 -16.91 2.39
CA SER A 155 -14.82 -16.98 3.28
C SER A 155 -15.27 -18.41 3.55
N LYS A 156 -15.31 -19.26 2.51
CA LYS A 156 -15.65 -20.68 2.65
C LYS A 156 -14.62 -21.43 3.51
N ALA A 157 -13.33 -21.24 3.23
CA ALA A 157 -12.26 -21.87 3.99
C ALA A 157 -12.32 -21.51 5.48
N ASN A 158 -12.57 -20.24 5.81
CA ASN A 158 -12.71 -19.78 7.19
C ASN A 158 -13.96 -20.37 7.88
N THR A 159 -15.06 -20.52 7.14
CA THR A 159 -16.29 -21.16 7.68
C THR A 159 -16.05 -22.64 7.98
N GLU A 160 -15.47 -23.38 7.06
CA GLU A 160 -15.13 -24.79 7.25
C GLU A 160 -14.10 -24.97 8.37
N ARG A 161 -13.07 -24.11 8.43
CA ARG A 161 -12.10 -24.09 9.52
C ARG A 161 -12.77 -23.92 10.87
N ALA A 162 -13.70 -22.97 11.01
CA ALA A 162 -14.42 -22.75 12.26
C ALA A 162 -15.24 -23.98 12.69
N ALA A 163 -15.78 -24.74 11.72
CA ALA A 163 -16.50 -25.97 11.99
C ALA A 163 -15.55 -27.07 12.53
N TYR A 164 -14.38 -27.27 11.89
CA TYR A 164 -13.35 -28.20 12.38
C TYR A 164 -12.83 -27.81 13.76
N ASP A 165 -12.51 -26.53 13.98
CA ASP A 165 -12.06 -26.04 15.27
C ASP A 165 -13.11 -26.27 16.39
N LYS A 166 -14.40 -26.16 16.05
CA LYS A 166 -15.49 -26.46 17.00
C LYS A 166 -15.56 -27.97 17.33
N GLN A 167 -15.48 -28.81 16.29
CA GLN A 167 -15.50 -30.26 16.44
C GLN A 167 -14.28 -30.74 17.23
N ALA A 168 -13.08 -30.24 16.89
CA ALA A 168 -11.84 -30.53 17.61
C ALA A 168 -11.93 -30.21 19.10
N ARG A 169 -12.51 -29.06 19.48
CA ARG A 169 -12.73 -28.72 20.91
C ARG A 169 -13.68 -29.68 21.59
N THR A 170 -14.67 -30.21 20.87
CA THR A 170 -15.58 -31.22 21.42
C THR A 170 -14.85 -32.53 21.68
N PHE A 171 -14.02 -32.98 20.76
CA PHE A 171 -13.16 -34.15 20.91
C PHE A 171 -12.13 -33.98 22.04
N GLU A 172 -11.46 -32.82 22.13
CA GLU A 172 -10.52 -32.50 23.20
C GLU A 172 -11.19 -32.60 24.58
N ARG A 173 -12.40 -32.04 24.73
CA ARG A 173 -13.14 -32.13 26.02
C ARG A 173 -13.55 -33.54 26.36
N ALA A 174 -13.87 -34.36 25.37
CA ALA A 174 -14.22 -35.77 25.63
C ALA A 174 -13.01 -36.61 25.99
N LEU A 175 -11.83 -36.23 25.51
CA LEU A 175 -10.55 -36.88 25.85
C LEU A 175 -9.95 -36.40 27.18
N THR A 176 -10.56 -35.42 27.84
CA THR A 176 -10.15 -35.02 29.18
C THR A 176 -10.58 -36.14 30.16
N LYS A 177 -9.63 -36.75 30.86
CA LYS A 177 -9.90 -37.80 31.84
C LYS A 177 -10.72 -37.23 32.99
N ASN A 178 -11.69 -38.01 33.45
CA ASN A 178 -12.43 -37.69 34.67
C ASN A 178 -11.53 -37.95 35.88
N GLU A 179 -10.83 -36.94 36.35
CA GLU A 179 -10.01 -37.03 37.57
C GLU A 179 -10.83 -37.35 38.82
N ALA A 180 -12.15 -37.15 38.73
CA ALA A 180 -13.07 -37.45 39.87
C ALA A 180 -13.25 -38.92 40.19
N ASN A 181 -12.87 -39.87 39.32
CA ASN A 181 -13.02 -41.31 39.55
C ASN A 181 -11.73 -42.00 40.03
N GLN A 182 -10.68 -41.25 40.35
CA GLN A 182 -9.40 -41.82 40.83
C GLN A 182 -9.22 -41.81 42.35
N ASN A 183 -10.26 -41.49 43.14
CA ASN A 183 -10.22 -41.55 44.62
C ASN A 183 -11.05 -42.71 45.15
#